data_286f97dec5a4a563a96e41e8aeca6063
#
_entry.id   286f97dec5a4a563a96e41e8aeca6063
#
_cell.length_a   1.000
_cell.length_b   1.000
_cell.length_c   1.000
_cell.angle_alpha   90.00
_cell.angle_beta   90.00
_cell.angle_gamma   90.00
#
_symmetry.space_group_name_H-M   'P 1'
#
loop_
_entity.id
_entity.type
_entity.pdbx_description
1 polymer ?
#
loop_
_entity_poly.entity_id
_entity_poly.type
_entity_poly.pdbx_seq_one_letter_code
_entity_poly.pdbx_strand_id
1 'polypeptide(L)'
;MRRWWLAALCALVLLFGAAGAEAAEVLQVRSGTLLQVGDHNRTYTVELACVAIPEGGNPAATEWLRAALPRRTKVNLRPVGNDGGTLVARVQRLGSADAAIGSDLGSGLIAAGLASPKPSC
;
A
#
# COMPACT_ATOMS: atom_id res chain seq x y z
N MET A 1 -3.74 -23.36 41.09
CA MET A 1 -2.94 -22.14 41.03
C MET A 1 -1.91 -22.13 39.91
N ARG A 2 -1.21 -23.23 39.66
CA ARG A 2 -0.20 -23.29 38.59
C ARG A 2 -0.76 -23.11 37.17
N ARG A 3 -1.99 -23.50 36.93
CA ARG A 3 -2.65 -23.39 35.61
C ARG A 3 -2.96 -21.95 35.20
N TRP A 4 -3.12 -21.06 36.16
CA TRP A 4 -3.44 -19.65 35.89
C TRP A 4 -2.24 -18.87 35.35
N TRP A 5 -1.04 -19.24 35.82
CA TRP A 5 0.20 -18.62 35.36
C TRP A 5 0.51 -18.96 33.91
N LEU A 6 0.27 -20.21 33.50
CA LEU A 6 0.47 -20.67 32.12
C LEU A 6 -0.49 -19.99 31.16
N ALA A 7 -1.75 -19.80 31.58
CA ALA A 7 -2.73 -19.10 30.76
C ALA A 7 -2.38 -17.63 30.58
N ALA A 8 -1.88 -16.95 31.59
CA ALA A 8 -1.44 -15.57 31.53
C ALA A 8 -0.21 -15.40 30.61
N LEU A 9 0.71 -16.35 30.65
CA LEU A 9 1.89 -16.34 29.79
C LEU A 9 1.54 -16.52 28.31
N CYS A 10 0.60 -17.42 27.99
CA CYS A 10 0.13 -17.63 26.63
C CYS A 10 -0.59 -16.40 26.05
N ALA A 11 -1.37 -15.71 26.86
CA ALA A 11 -2.04 -14.48 26.46
C ALA A 11 -1.04 -13.35 26.15
N LEU A 12 0.04 -13.27 26.89
CA LEU A 12 1.10 -12.28 26.68
C LEU A 12 1.84 -12.53 25.37
N VAL A 13 2.14 -13.79 25.05
CA VAL A 13 2.81 -14.18 23.79
C VAL A 13 1.94 -13.88 22.58
N LEU A 14 0.63 -14.09 22.67
CA LEU A 14 -0.32 -13.77 21.59
C LEU A 14 -0.39 -12.26 21.32
N LEU A 15 -0.31 -11.42 22.36
CA LEU A 15 -0.28 -9.97 22.21
C LEU A 15 1.00 -9.50 21.51
N PHE A 16 2.14 -10.09 21.78
CA PHE A 16 3.39 -9.77 21.10
C PHE A 16 3.39 -10.20 19.64
N GLY A 17 2.79 -11.34 19.30
CA GLY A 17 2.67 -11.82 17.94
C GLY A 17 1.79 -10.93 17.06
N ALA A 18 0.76 -10.28 17.63
CA ALA A 18 -0.12 -9.38 16.89
C ALA A 18 0.50 -7.99 16.63
N ALA A 19 1.47 -7.57 17.46
CA ALA A 19 2.07 -6.23 17.34
C ALA A 19 3.05 -6.07 16.17
N GLY A 20 3.45 -7.18 15.48
CA GLY A 20 4.42 -7.15 14.40
C GLY A 20 3.87 -6.85 13.01
N ALA A 21 2.54 -6.75 12.83
CA ALA A 21 1.90 -6.62 11.52
C ALA A 21 1.28 -5.23 11.33
N GLU A 22 2.09 -4.18 11.43
CA GLU A 22 1.60 -2.82 11.24
C GLU A 22 1.61 -2.44 9.77
N ALA A 23 0.47 -1.92 9.31
CA ALA A 23 0.31 -1.42 7.95
C ALA A 23 0.80 0.02 7.85
N ALA A 24 1.33 0.39 6.68
CA ALA A 24 1.64 1.77 6.36
C ALA A 24 0.35 2.56 6.09
N GLU A 25 0.43 3.88 6.22
CA GLU A 25 -0.69 4.80 5.95
C GLU A 25 -0.36 5.71 4.78
N VAL A 26 -1.33 5.90 3.90
CA VAL A 26 -1.19 6.90 2.83
C VAL A 26 -1.33 8.30 3.43
N LEU A 27 -0.32 9.13 3.24
CA LEU A 27 -0.33 10.51 3.66
C LEU A 27 -0.80 11.42 2.54
N GLN A 28 -0.36 11.17 1.31
CA GLN A 28 -0.67 12.00 0.16
C GLN A 28 -0.49 11.21 -1.13
N VAL A 29 -1.38 11.43 -2.09
CA VAL A 29 -1.20 11.02 -3.49
C VAL A 29 -0.60 12.20 -4.23
N ARG A 30 0.61 12.04 -4.74
CA ARG A 30 1.32 13.11 -5.43
C ARG A 30 1.10 13.14 -6.93
N SER A 31 0.97 11.96 -7.54
CA SER A 31 0.73 11.83 -8.97
C SER A 31 0.03 10.51 -9.26
N GLY A 32 -0.19 10.21 -10.53
CA GLY A 32 -0.83 8.97 -10.94
C GLY A 32 -0.08 7.69 -10.59
N THR A 33 1.21 7.80 -10.21
CA THR A 33 2.02 6.65 -9.79
C THR A 33 2.78 6.87 -8.50
N LEU A 34 2.70 8.07 -7.91
CA LEU A 34 3.56 8.45 -6.79
C LEU A 34 2.76 8.75 -5.54
N LEU A 35 3.10 8.06 -4.45
CA LEU A 35 2.47 8.21 -3.14
C LEU A 35 3.47 8.65 -2.11
N GLN A 36 2.99 9.35 -1.10
CA GLN A 36 3.73 9.55 0.13
C GLN A 36 3.06 8.72 1.23
N VAL A 37 3.84 7.87 1.88
CA VAL A 37 3.36 6.86 2.82
C VAL A 37 4.11 6.99 4.13
N GLY A 38 3.41 6.89 5.24
CA GLY A 38 3.97 6.92 6.58
C GLY A 38 3.96 5.55 7.22
N ASP A 39 5.04 5.22 7.91
CA ASP A 39 5.18 4.00 8.70
C ASP A 39 5.96 4.32 9.96
N HIS A 40 5.30 4.25 11.12
CA HIS A 40 5.85 4.72 12.39
C HIS A 40 6.26 6.19 12.31
N ASN A 41 7.55 6.48 12.49
CA ASN A 41 8.10 7.84 12.43
C ASN A 41 8.77 8.15 11.10
N ARG A 42 8.59 7.29 10.09
CA ARG A 42 9.23 7.44 8.79
C ARG A 42 8.21 7.77 7.73
N THR A 43 8.66 8.55 6.75
CA THR A 43 7.90 8.87 5.55
C THR A 43 8.66 8.38 4.34
N TYR A 44 7.96 7.69 3.44
CA TYR A 44 8.53 7.15 2.22
C TYR A 44 7.82 7.74 1.01
N THR A 45 8.59 7.98 -0.04
CA THR A 45 8.02 8.17 -1.37
C THR A 45 7.94 6.80 -2.03
N VAL A 46 6.75 6.44 -2.49
CA VAL A 46 6.48 5.13 -3.09
C VAL A 46 5.96 5.32 -4.50
N GLU A 47 6.63 4.70 -5.46
CA GLU A 47 6.16 4.60 -6.83
C GLU A 47 5.44 3.27 -7.03
N LEU A 48 4.28 3.30 -7.67
CA LEU A 48 3.54 2.09 -7.99
C LEU A 48 4.32 1.25 -9.00
N ALA A 49 4.56 -0.02 -8.65
CA ALA A 49 5.30 -0.94 -9.48
C ALA A 49 4.49 -1.34 -10.71
N CYS A 50 5.20 -1.56 -11.82
CA CYS A 50 4.68 -2.25 -13.01
C CYS A 50 3.58 -1.51 -13.76
N VAL A 51 3.43 -0.22 -13.57
CA VAL A 51 2.42 0.59 -14.27
C VAL A 51 3.05 1.79 -14.97
N ALA A 52 2.56 2.09 -16.15
CA ALA A 52 2.90 3.26 -16.93
C ALA A 52 1.65 4.07 -17.19
N ILE A 53 1.72 5.38 -16.92
CA ILE A 53 0.63 6.30 -17.22
C ILE A 53 0.87 6.86 -18.62
N PRO A 54 -0.13 6.83 -19.51
CA PRO A 54 0.01 7.41 -20.85
C PRO A 54 0.18 8.92 -20.76
N GLU A 55 0.81 9.50 -21.76
CA GLU A 55 1.00 10.94 -21.83
C GLU A 55 -0.34 11.65 -21.74
N GLY A 56 -0.42 12.68 -20.89
CA GLY A 56 -1.66 13.40 -20.62
C GLY A 56 -2.63 12.69 -19.68
N GLY A 57 -2.36 11.46 -19.27
CA GLY A 57 -3.25 10.68 -18.40
C GLY A 57 -3.04 10.89 -16.90
N ASN A 58 -2.02 11.64 -16.52
CA ASN A 58 -1.67 11.79 -15.10
C ASN A 58 -2.77 12.43 -14.24
N PRO A 59 -3.50 13.48 -14.67
CA PRO A 59 -4.58 14.04 -13.86
C PRO A 59 -5.69 13.04 -13.54
N ALA A 60 -6.15 12.27 -14.52
CA ALA A 60 -7.20 11.28 -14.32
C ALA A 60 -6.75 10.14 -13.38
N ALA A 61 -5.52 9.65 -13.58
CA ALA A 61 -4.95 8.62 -12.71
C ALA A 61 -4.77 9.13 -11.27
N THR A 62 -4.33 10.37 -11.11
CA THR A 62 -4.18 11.00 -9.79
C THR A 62 -5.51 11.10 -9.07
N GLU A 63 -6.56 11.54 -9.75
CA GLU A 63 -7.91 11.60 -9.17
C GLU A 63 -8.41 10.23 -8.75
N TRP A 64 -8.21 9.22 -9.61
CA TRP A 64 -8.61 7.86 -9.30
C TRP A 64 -7.90 7.35 -8.03
N LEU A 65 -6.59 7.58 -7.93
CA LEU A 65 -5.82 7.19 -6.75
C LEU A 65 -6.25 7.93 -5.48
N ARG A 66 -6.54 9.22 -5.59
CA ARG A 66 -7.02 10.00 -4.45
C ARG A 66 -8.36 9.50 -3.93
N ALA A 67 -9.24 9.07 -4.82
CA ALA A 67 -10.51 8.48 -4.44
C ALA A 67 -10.33 7.10 -3.82
N ALA A 68 -9.42 6.30 -4.35
CA ALA A 68 -9.13 4.95 -3.84
C ALA A 68 -8.35 4.99 -2.52
N LEU A 69 -7.52 6.00 -2.31
CA LEU A 69 -6.62 6.13 -1.17
C LEU A 69 -6.81 7.47 -0.46
N PRO A 70 -7.93 7.66 0.25
CA PRO A 70 -8.07 8.82 1.13
C PRO A 70 -6.94 8.87 2.14
N ARG A 71 -6.64 10.05 2.65
CA ARG A 71 -5.58 10.22 3.64
C ARG A 71 -5.79 9.27 4.82
N ARG A 72 -4.71 8.66 5.29
CA ARG A 72 -4.65 7.66 6.36
C ARG A 72 -5.22 6.29 6.02
N THR A 73 -5.49 6.03 4.75
CA THR A 73 -5.84 4.68 4.31
C THR A 73 -4.69 3.73 4.61
N LYS A 74 -5.01 2.62 5.25
CA LYS A 74 -4.02 1.57 5.53
C LYS A 74 -3.73 0.79 4.27
N VAL A 75 -2.45 0.60 3.98
CA VAL A 75 -1.98 -0.13 2.81
C VAL A 75 -0.90 -1.12 3.19
N ASN A 76 -0.80 -2.17 2.41
CA ASN A 76 0.30 -3.12 2.46
C ASN A 76 1.24 -2.83 1.29
N LEU A 77 2.53 -2.76 1.57
CA LEU A 77 3.55 -2.50 0.55
C LEU A 77 4.33 -3.78 0.28
N ARG A 78 4.48 -4.10 -1.01
CA ARG A 78 5.39 -5.16 -1.47
C ARG A 78 6.49 -4.53 -2.30
N PRO A 79 7.65 -4.26 -1.69
CA PRO A 79 8.76 -3.66 -2.42
C PRO A 79 9.26 -4.57 -3.53
N VAL A 80 9.50 -4.00 -4.71
CA VAL A 80 10.09 -4.70 -5.84
C VAL A 80 11.41 -4.06 -6.28
N GLY A 81 11.72 -2.87 -5.81
CA GLY A 81 12.95 -2.18 -6.15
C GLY A 81 13.05 -0.82 -5.48
N ASN A 82 14.12 -0.12 -5.85
CA ASN A 82 14.38 1.24 -5.37
C ASN A 82 14.96 2.02 -6.55
N ASP A 83 14.49 3.23 -6.73
CA ASP A 83 14.93 4.12 -7.80
C ASP A 83 15.29 5.48 -7.20
N GLY A 84 16.59 5.72 -6.99
CA GLY A 84 17.09 7.00 -6.50
C GLY A 84 16.48 7.44 -5.17
N GLY A 85 16.25 6.51 -4.23
CA GLY A 85 15.63 6.81 -2.94
C GLY A 85 14.11 6.70 -2.92
N THR A 86 13.47 6.49 -4.08
CA THR A 86 12.04 6.21 -4.17
C THR A 86 11.82 4.70 -4.14
N LEU A 87 10.98 4.25 -3.21
CA LEU A 87 10.63 2.85 -3.12
C LEU A 87 9.66 2.48 -4.25
N VAL A 88 10.00 1.49 -5.05
CA VAL A 88 9.09 0.95 -6.06
C VAL A 88 8.40 -0.27 -5.46
N ALA A 89 7.08 -0.22 -5.35
CA ALA A 89 6.33 -1.24 -4.64
C ALA A 89 4.95 -1.48 -5.24
N ARG A 90 4.45 -2.69 -5.05
CA ARG A 90 3.02 -2.96 -5.21
C ARG A 90 2.31 -2.50 -3.95
N VAL A 91 1.22 -1.77 -4.13
CA VAL A 91 0.46 -1.17 -3.03
C VAL A 91 -0.93 -1.77 -3.02
N GLN A 92 -1.30 -2.39 -1.91
CA GLN A 92 -2.60 -3.00 -1.73
C GLN A 92 -3.34 -2.29 -0.61
N ARG A 93 -4.56 -1.84 -0.88
CA ARG A 93 -5.41 -1.25 0.14
C ARG A 93 -5.94 -2.33 1.07
N LEU A 94 -5.80 -2.14 2.37
CA LEU A 94 -6.30 -3.07 3.36
C LEU A 94 -7.78 -2.81 3.66
N GLY A 95 -8.51 -3.89 3.95
CA GLY A 95 -9.91 -3.80 4.32
C GLY A 95 -10.88 -3.51 3.17
N SER A 96 -10.39 -3.50 1.92
CA SER A 96 -11.24 -3.28 0.76
C SER A 96 -11.88 -4.58 0.29
N ALA A 97 -13.21 -4.55 0.08
CA ALA A 97 -13.94 -5.62 -0.56
C ALA A 97 -14.07 -5.42 -2.08
N ASP A 98 -13.59 -4.29 -2.61
CA ASP A 98 -13.67 -3.97 -4.02
C ASP A 98 -12.63 -4.79 -4.80
N ALA A 99 -13.10 -5.63 -5.73
CA ALA A 99 -12.23 -6.48 -6.54
C ALA A 99 -11.27 -5.68 -7.44
N ALA A 100 -11.64 -4.50 -7.87
CA ALA A 100 -10.79 -3.63 -8.68
C ALA A 100 -9.62 -3.04 -7.88
N ILE A 101 -9.77 -2.91 -6.58
CA ILE A 101 -8.77 -2.37 -5.65
C ILE A 101 -8.05 -3.49 -4.90
N GLY A 102 -8.68 -4.67 -4.80
CA GLY A 102 -8.26 -5.77 -3.94
C GLY A 102 -6.95 -6.45 -4.29
N SER A 103 -6.49 -6.39 -5.56
CA SER A 103 -5.22 -6.97 -5.95
C SER A 103 -4.05 -6.04 -5.65
N ASP A 104 -3.94 -4.91 -6.33
CA ASP A 104 -3.08 -3.78 -6.02
C ASP A 104 -3.58 -2.54 -6.78
N LEU A 105 -3.09 -1.38 -6.38
CA LEU A 105 -3.56 -0.12 -6.97
C LEU A 105 -3.10 0.03 -8.43
N GLY A 106 -1.93 -0.51 -8.77
CA GLY A 106 -1.46 -0.53 -10.15
C GLY A 106 -2.38 -1.32 -11.05
N SER A 107 -2.78 -2.52 -10.63
CA SER A 107 -3.74 -3.34 -11.36
C SER A 107 -5.11 -2.67 -11.45
N GLY A 108 -5.51 -1.97 -10.41
CA GLY A 108 -6.75 -1.19 -10.42
C GLY A 108 -6.75 -0.06 -11.44
N LEU A 109 -5.63 0.65 -11.57
CA LEU A 109 -5.46 1.69 -12.60
C LEU A 109 -5.54 1.10 -14.02
N ILE A 110 -4.92 -0.05 -14.23
CA ILE A 110 -4.96 -0.75 -15.52
C ILE A 110 -6.40 -1.18 -15.84
N ALA A 111 -7.09 -1.76 -14.88
CA ALA A 111 -8.48 -2.19 -15.04
C ALA A 111 -9.41 -1.01 -15.32
N ALA A 112 -9.14 0.16 -14.78
CA ALA A 112 -9.88 1.39 -15.02
C ALA A 112 -9.55 2.05 -16.37
N GLY A 113 -8.58 1.51 -17.11
CA GLY A 113 -8.15 2.08 -18.40
C GLY A 113 -7.27 3.31 -18.27
N LEU A 114 -6.71 3.57 -17.09
CA LEU A 114 -5.91 4.77 -16.80
C LEU A 114 -4.40 4.51 -16.87
N ALA A 115 -3.99 3.27 -16.98
CA ALA A 115 -2.59 2.89 -17.04
C ALA A 115 -2.43 1.64 -17.89
N SER A 116 -1.18 1.36 -18.26
CA SER A 116 -0.80 0.12 -18.95
C SER A 116 0.31 -0.58 -18.17
N PRO A 117 0.43 -1.91 -18.30
CA PRO A 117 1.53 -2.63 -17.65
C PRO A 117 2.86 -2.27 -18.30
N LYS A 118 3.92 -2.19 -17.47
CA LYS A 118 5.27 -2.03 -17.99
C LYS A 118 5.78 -3.36 -18.54
N PRO A 119 6.42 -3.36 -19.72
CA PRO A 119 6.96 -4.60 -20.31
C PRO A 119 8.05 -5.26 -19.46
N SER A 120 8.76 -4.47 -18.66
CA SER A 120 9.86 -4.94 -17.80
C SER A 120 9.41 -5.65 -16.53
N CYS A 121 8.13 -5.77 -16.32
CA CYS A 121 7.56 -6.51 -15.22
C CYS A 121 6.98 -7.83 -15.71
#